data_e4547be78a546d1b4dc914bb5847ca94
#
_entry.id   e4547be78a546d1b4dc914bb5847ca94
#
_cell.length_a   1.000
_cell.length_b   1.000
_cell.length_c   1.000
_cell.angle_alpha   90.00
_cell.angle_beta   90.00
_cell.angle_gamma   90.00
#
_symmetry.space_group_name_H-M   'P 1'
#
loop_
_entity.id
_entity.type
_entity.pdbx_description
1 polymer ?
#
loop_
_entity_poly.entity_id
_entity_poly.type
_entity_poly.pdbx_seq_one_letter_code
_entity_poly.pdbx_strand_id
1 'polypeptide(L)'
;LKTRAVVAIRNDRANYTEGCGYQIRFSHGLWESFEREYWDMVRAAFLKYNFQARIGHMDGIFVAYHNTAQIFGFQYISLEEMNLRLFGSNEMGDKAYRMSLGLLEQILDTATDFMPNETLSITMETRPGASSMCVIVQSVASSAIVQFEVTMDRYLNQALVRGPVNFSVLNGPLTHAQLEDVRCGRLENIANVDWHVQYCITPRKDLSEGKVREN
;
A
#
# COMPACT_ATOMS: atom_id res chain seq x y z
N LEU A 1 -3.55 13.07 -14.47
CA LEU A 1 -3.74 12.02 -15.46
C LEU A 1 -2.79 10.85 -15.19
N LYS A 2 -3.30 9.63 -15.18
CA LYS A 2 -2.54 8.37 -15.13
C LYS A 2 -2.73 7.63 -16.44
N THR A 3 -1.74 6.83 -16.84
CA THR A 3 -1.87 5.93 -17.98
C THR A 3 -1.81 4.49 -17.52
N ARG A 4 -2.59 3.62 -18.17
CA ARG A 4 -2.67 2.20 -17.88
C ARG A 4 -2.53 1.39 -19.15
N ALA A 5 -1.37 0.76 -19.35
CA ALA A 5 -1.23 -0.22 -20.42
C ALA A 5 -2.11 -1.44 -20.14
N VAL A 6 -2.67 -2.03 -21.20
CA VAL A 6 -3.49 -3.26 -21.10
C VAL A 6 -2.70 -4.43 -20.54
N VAL A 7 -3.42 -5.44 -20.04
CA VAL A 7 -2.83 -6.60 -19.34
C VAL A 7 -1.78 -7.33 -20.17
N ALA A 8 -1.97 -7.47 -21.48
CA ALA A 8 -1.01 -8.13 -22.35
C ALA A 8 0.38 -7.47 -22.33
N ILE A 9 0.42 -6.14 -22.33
CA ILE A 9 1.68 -5.36 -22.26
C ILE A 9 2.28 -5.41 -20.85
N ARG A 10 1.45 -5.39 -19.81
CA ARG A 10 1.95 -5.40 -18.43
C ARG A 10 2.58 -6.72 -18.02
N ASN A 11 2.08 -7.83 -18.57
CA ASN A 11 2.61 -9.15 -18.28
C ASN A 11 3.96 -9.42 -18.90
N ASP A 12 4.22 -8.84 -20.08
CA ASP A 12 5.52 -8.93 -20.75
C ASP A 12 5.97 -7.56 -21.23
N ARG A 13 6.69 -6.85 -20.35
CA ARG A 13 7.19 -5.51 -20.65
C ARG A 13 8.39 -5.53 -21.59
N ALA A 14 9.14 -6.61 -21.61
CA ALA A 14 10.32 -6.74 -22.48
C ALA A 14 9.89 -6.86 -23.95
N ASN A 15 8.80 -7.59 -24.21
CA ASN A 15 8.26 -7.80 -25.54
C ASN A 15 6.91 -7.06 -25.72
N TYR A 16 6.83 -5.83 -25.21
CA TYR A 16 5.58 -5.05 -25.20
C TYR A 16 4.94 -4.89 -26.60
N THR A 17 5.73 -4.95 -27.66
CA THR A 17 5.27 -4.86 -29.05
C THR A 17 4.35 -6.02 -29.43
N GLU A 18 4.54 -7.20 -28.88
CA GLU A 18 3.66 -8.35 -29.10
C GLU A 18 2.26 -8.13 -28.48
N GLY A 19 2.20 -7.37 -27.38
CA GLY A 19 0.96 -7.00 -26.71
C GLY A 19 0.19 -5.85 -27.36
N CYS A 20 0.77 -5.13 -28.33
CA CYS A 20 0.13 -3.98 -28.98
C CYS A 20 -1.13 -4.34 -29.81
N GLY A 21 -1.30 -5.61 -30.16
CA GLY A 21 -2.50 -6.11 -30.84
C GLY A 21 -3.70 -6.34 -29.92
N TYR A 22 -3.48 -6.39 -28.59
CA TYR A 22 -4.56 -6.52 -27.62
C TYR A 22 -5.46 -5.27 -27.63
N GLN A 23 -6.75 -5.47 -27.65
CA GLN A 23 -7.74 -4.40 -27.70
C GLN A 23 -8.73 -4.54 -26.54
N ILE A 24 -9.30 -3.42 -26.10
CA ILE A 24 -10.46 -3.40 -25.21
C ILE A 24 -11.69 -3.23 -26.08
N ARG A 25 -12.52 -4.27 -26.16
CA ARG A 25 -13.71 -4.33 -27.05
C ARG A 25 -15.01 -4.29 -26.26
N PHE A 26 -14.98 -4.69 -24.99
CA PHE A 26 -16.16 -4.89 -24.17
C PHE A 26 -16.10 -4.03 -22.90
N SER A 27 -17.27 -3.70 -22.38
CA SER A 27 -17.37 -3.05 -21.06
C SER A 27 -17.08 -4.03 -19.92
N HIS A 28 -17.62 -5.26 -20.05
CA HIS A 28 -17.55 -6.30 -19.02
C HIS A 28 -17.02 -7.61 -19.61
N GLY A 29 -16.39 -8.42 -18.75
CA GLY A 29 -15.90 -9.74 -19.12
C GLY A 29 -14.47 -10.02 -18.67
N LEU A 30 -14.05 -11.26 -18.81
CA LEU A 30 -12.74 -11.74 -18.35
C LEU A 30 -11.58 -11.30 -19.26
N TRP A 31 -11.86 -11.01 -20.53
CA TRP A 31 -10.85 -10.67 -21.53
C TRP A 31 -11.29 -9.46 -22.35
N GLU A 32 -10.34 -8.70 -22.84
CA GLU A 32 -10.55 -7.54 -23.70
C GLU A 32 -11.62 -6.55 -23.19
N SER A 33 -11.74 -6.40 -21.86
CA SER A 33 -12.76 -5.56 -21.25
C SER A 33 -12.17 -4.49 -20.32
N PHE A 34 -12.89 -3.36 -20.20
CA PHE A 34 -12.57 -2.33 -19.20
C PHE A 34 -12.69 -2.86 -17.78
N GLU A 35 -13.66 -3.73 -17.50
CA GLU A 35 -13.83 -4.37 -16.20
C GLU A 35 -12.57 -5.14 -15.78
N ARG A 36 -12.00 -5.95 -16.66
CA ARG A 36 -10.75 -6.68 -16.39
C ARG A 36 -9.60 -5.73 -16.07
N GLU A 37 -9.41 -4.70 -16.89
CA GLU A 37 -8.34 -3.72 -16.69
C GLU A 37 -8.53 -2.93 -15.40
N TYR A 38 -9.77 -2.59 -15.04
CA TYR A 38 -10.11 -1.93 -13.78
C TYR A 38 -9.76 -2.79 -12.57
N TRP A 39 -10.20 -4.05 -12.53
CA TRP A 39 -9.91 -4.95 -11.40
C TRP A 39 -8.42 -5.26 -11.26
N ASP A 40 -7.70 -5.41 -12.36
CA ASP A 40 -6.25 -5.56 -12.32
C ASP A 40 -5.57 -4.28 -11.81
N MET A 41 -6.13 -3.11 -12.08
CA MET A 41 -5.63 -1.84 -11.55
C MET A 41 -5.90 -1.73 -10.05
N VAL A 42 -7.07 -2.14 -9.57
CA VAL A 42 -7.38 -2.18 -8.12
C VAL A 42 -6.33 -2.99 -7.38
N ARG A 43 -5.99 -4.19 -7.89
CA ARG A 43 -5.03 -5.09 -7.25
C ARG A 43 -3.58 -4.59 -7.29
N ALA A 44 -3.19 -3.86 -8.33
CA ALA A 44 -1.79 -3.57 -8.60
C ALA A 44 -1.37 -2.12 -8.39
N ALA A 45 -2.28 -1.15 -8.51
CA ALA A 45 -1.93 0.25 -8.59
C ALA A 45 -2.75 1.21 -7.70
N PHE A 46 -3.94 0.82 -7.26
CA PHE A 46 -4.83 1.71 -6.52
C PHE A 46 -4.21 2.25 -5.24
N LEU A 47 -3.48 1.45 -4.47
CA LEU A 47 -2.82 1.92 -3.26
C LEU A 47 -1.86 3.08 -3.57
N LYS A 48 -1.04 2.92 -4.60
CA LYS A 48 -0.13 3.97 -5.06
C LYS A 48 -0.89 5.21 -5.54
N TYR A 49 -1.96 5.03 -6.30
CA TYR A 49 -2.74 6.16 -6.84
C TYR A 49 -3.49 6.89 -5.73
N ASN A 50 -4.05 6.17 -4.77
CA ASN A 50 -4.70 6.72 -3.60
C ASN A 50 -3.75 7.62 -2.81
N PHE A 51 -2.56 7.13 -2.46
CA PHE A 51 -1.58 7.91 -1.73
C PHE A 51 -1.07 9.12 -2.53
N GLN A 52 -0.86 8.97 -3.83
CA GLN A 52 -0.49 10.09 -4.69
C GLN A 52 -1.59 11.17 -4.77
N ALA A 53 -2.87 10.75 -4.82
CA ALA A 53 -4.00 11.67 -4.81
C ALA A 53 -4.06 12.45 -3.48
N ARG A 54 -3.87 11.76 -2.35
CA ARG A 54 -3.86 12.39 -1.02
C ARG A 54 -2.70 13.37 -0.84
N ILE A 55 -1.47 12.97 -1.20
CA ILE A 55 -0.29 13.86 -1.12
C ILE A 55 -0.48 15.09 -2.02
N GLY A 56 -1.09 14.91 -3.19
CA GLY A 56 -1.33 15.99 -4.14
C GLY A 56 -2.61 16.80 -3.88
N HIS A 57 -3.34 16.55 -2.79
CA HIS A 57 -4.65 17.16 -2.50
C HIS A 57 -5.62 17.08 -3.69
N MET A 58 -5.68 15.92 -4.33
CA MET A 58 -6.54 15.66 -5.48
C MET A 58 -7.79 14.89 -5.07
N ASP A 59 -8.94 15.24 -5.64
CA ASP A 59 -10.22 14.56 -5.38
C ASP A 59 -10.32 13.19 -6.08
N GLY A 60 -9.44 12.93 -7.04
CA GLY A 60 -9.41 11.68 -7.80
C GLY A 60 -8.40 11.72 -8.92
N ILE A 61 -8.50 10.74 -9.79
CA ILE A 61 -7.59 10.58 -10.94
C ILE A 61 -8.38 10.31 -12.22
N PHE A 62 -7.83 10.74 -13.35
CA PHE A 62 -8.23 10.26 -14.67
C PHE A 62 -7.25 9.18 -15.13
N VAL A 63 -7.75 8.05 -15.55
CA VAL A 63 -6.96 6.95 -16.10
C VAL A 63 -7.24 6.82 -17.59
N ALA A 64 -6.17 6.86 -18.39
CA ALA A 64 -6.22 6.56 -19.82
C ALA A 64 -5.81 5.11 -20.04
N TYR A 65 -6.69 4.30 -20.62
CA TYR A 65 -6.41 2.91 -20.99
C TYR A 65 -5.84 2.86 -22.41
N HIS A 66 -4.73 2.15 -22.60
CA HIS A 66 -4.03 2.10 -23.89
C HIS A 66 -3.28 0.78 -24.09
N ASN A 67 -2.99 0.47 -25.37
CA ASN A 67 -2.11 -0.62 -25.79
C ASN A 67 -0.79 -0.11 -26.42
N THR A 68 -0.35 1.11 -26.06
CA THR A 68 0.77 1.86 -26.61
C THR A 68 0.53 2.44 -28.02
N ALA A 69 -0.18 1.73 -28.89
CA ALA A 69 -0.53 2.20 -30.23
C ALA A 69 -1.84 3.00 -30.25
N GLN A 70 -2.76 2.70 -29.34
CA GLN A 70 -4.10 3.29 -29.30
C GLN A 70 -4.57 3.54 -27.87
N ILE A 71 -5.29 4.64 -27.64
CA ILE A 71 -6.04 4.93 -26.40
C ILE A 71 -7.47 4.45 -26.62
N PHE A 72 -7.97 3.63 -25.69
CA PHE A 72 -9.33 3.07 -25.75
C PHE A 72 -10.36 3.94 -25.05
N GLY A 73 -9.93 4.72 -24.06
CA GLY A 73 -10.81 5.61 -23.32
C GLY A 73 -10.20 6.11 -22.03
N PHE A 74 -10.99 6.92 -21.33
CA PHE A 74 -10.64 7.54 -20.06
C PHE A 74 -11.69 7.19 -19.01
N GLN A 75 -11.25 6.98 -17.79
CA GLN A 75 -12.12 6.80 -16.64
C GLN A 75 -11.71 7.77 -15.54
N TYR A 76 -12.66 8.46 -14.97
CA TYR A 76 -12.46 9.18 -13.71
C TYR A 76 -12.70 8.21 -12.54
N ILE A 77 -11.80 8.24 -11.56
CA ILE A 77 -11.88 7.44 -10.34
C ILE A 77 -11.67 8.40 -9.18
N SER A 78 -12.68 8.53 -8.33
CA SER A 78 -12.61 9.39 -7.16
C SER A 78 -11.71 8.82 -6.07
N LEU A 79 -11.22 9.68 -5.19
CA LEU A 79 -10.49 9.24 -3.99
C LEU A 79 -11.38 8.37 -3.10
N GLU A 80 -12.65 8.71 -3.00
CA GLU A 80 -13.65 7.94 -2.25
C GLU A 80 -13.81 6.53 -2.83
N GLU A 81 -13.93 6.39 -4.14
CA GLU A 81 -13.98 5.07 -4.80
C GLU A 81 -12.73 4.25 -4.51
N MET A 82 -11.55 4.87 -4.59
CA MET A 82 -10.30 4.21 -4.26
C MET A 82 -10.26 3.76 -2.80
N ASN A 83 -10.74 4.58 -1.85
CA ASN A 83 -10.82 4.24 -0.44
C ASN A 83 -11.75 3.04 -0.21
N LEU A 84 -12.94 3.08 -0.80
CA LEU A 84 -13.93 2.01 -0.67
C LEU A 84 -13.38 0.67 -1.20
N ARG A 85 -12.70 0.69 -2.34
CA ARG A 85 -12.13 -0.53 -2.96
C ARG A 85 -10.93 -1.09 -2.20
N LEU A 86 -10.10 -0.23 -1.61
CA LEU A 86 -8.88 -0.64 -0.90
C LEU A 86 -9.14 -0.98 0.56
N PHE A 87 -9.95 -0.19 1.24
CA PHE A 87 -10.05 -0.18 2.70
C PHE A 87 -11.48 -0.43 3.22
N GLY A 88 -12.47 -0.46 2.34
CA GLY A 88 -13.87 -0.68 2.69
C GLY A 88 -14.63 0.58 3.13
N SER A 89 -13.94 1.64 3.54
CA SER A 89 -14.55 2.94 3.84
C SER A 89 -13.56 4.09 3.71
N ASN A 90 -14.07 5.33 3.73
CA ASN A 90 -13.23 6.54 3.71
C ASN A 90 -12.43 6.69 5.01
N GLU A 91 -13.05 6.43 6.16
CA GLU A 91 -12.44 6.52 7.49
C GLU A 91 -11.26 5.57 7.63
N MET A 92 -11.41 4.33 7.13
CA MET A 92 -10.32 3.36 7.10
C MET A 92 -9.19 3.77 6.18
N GLY A 93 -9.51 4.36 5.02
CA GLY A 93 -8.52 4.94 4.11
C GLY A 93 -7.74 6.08 4.76
N ASP A 94 -8.42 6.97 5.46
CA ASP A 94 -7.80 8.08 6.20
C ASP A 94 -6.89 7.58 7.33
N LYS A 95 -7.36 6.59 8.09
CA LYS A 95 -6.58 5.98 9.16
C LYS A 95 -5.31 5.31 8.63
N ALA A 96 -5.43 4.51 7.57
CA ALA A 96 -4.29 3.84 6.94
C ALA A 96 -3.24 4.84 6.42
N TYR A 97 -3.69 5.92 5.79
CA TYR A 97 -2.80 6.97 5.31
C TYR A 97 -2.07 7.70 6.45
N ARG A 98 -2.82 8.13 7.49
CA ARG A 98 -2.23 8.79 8.67
C ARG A 98 -1.21 7.90 9.39
N MET A 99 -1.50 6.61 9.52
CA MET A 99 -0.56 5.66 10.12
C MET A 99 0.72 5.51 9.29
N SER A 100 0.58 5.47 7.96
CA SER A 100 1.76 5.41 7.06
C SER A 100 2.62 6.66 7.15
N LEU A 101 2.01 7.84 7.28
CA LEU A 101 2.74 9.10 7.50
C LEU A 101 3.41 9.14 8.88
N GLY A 102 2.70 8.70 9.93
CA GLY A 102 3.26 8.63 11.28
C GLY A 102 4.46 7.68 11.37
N LEU A 103 4.45 6.57 10.64
CA LEU A 103 5.64 5.71 10.53
C LEU A 103 6.79 6.42 9.83
N LEU A 104 6.51 7.10 8.71
CA LEU A 104 7.54 7.86 7.99
C LEU A 104 8.14 8.96 8.86
N GLU A 105 7.32 9.71 9.58
CA GLU A 105 7.74 10.75 10.54
C GLU A 105 8.70 10.16 11.58
N GLN A 106 8.33 9.07 12.25
CA GLN A 106 9.17 8.43 13.26
C GLN A 106 10.50 7.92 12.68
N ILE A 107 10.51 7.41 11.44
CA ILE A 107 11.76 7.00 10.76
C ILE A 107 12.65 8.22 10.50
N LEU A 108 12.07 9.32 10.00
CA LEU A 108 12.82 10.54 9.70
C LEU A 108 13.38 11.17 10.97
N ASP A 109 12.58 11.27 12.02
CA ASP A 109 13.02 11.79 13.33
C ASP A 109 14.15 10.94 13.89
N THR A 110 13.99 9.60 13.92
CA THR A 110 15.05 8.70 14.38
C THR A 110 16.33 8.85 13.58
N ALA A 111 16.23 8.98 12.26
CA ALA A 111 17.39 9.13 11.39
C ALA A 111 18.10 10.48 11.62
N THR A 112 17.36 11.56 11.75
CA THR A 112 17.91 12.91 11.97
C THR A 112 18.46 13.10 13.39
N ASP A 113 17.85 12.48 14.39
CA ASP A 113 18.36 12.47 15.76
C ASP A 113 19.69 11.70 15.88
N PHE A 114 19.82 10.63 15.07
CA PHE A 114 21.03 9.80 15.07
C PHE A 114 22.19 10.47 14.32
N MET A 115 21.92 11.21 13.25
CA MET A 115 22.90 11.93 12.43
C MET A 115 22.45 13.39 12.25
N PRO A 116 22.59 14.24 13.29
CA PRO A 116 22.12 15.61 13.26
C PRO A 116 22.95 16.47 12.29
N ASN A 117 22.26 17.37 11.59
CA ASN A 117 22.86 18.34 10.65
C ASN A 117 23.58 17.72 9.45
N GLU A 118 23.25 16.48 9.07
CA GLU A 118 23.80 15.83 7.89
C GLU A 118 22.73 15.67 6.80
N THR A 119 23.19 15.60 5.55
CA THR A 119 22.32 15.17 4.43
C THR A 119 22.29 13.66 4.40
N LEU A 120 21.09 13.09 4.53
CA LEU A 120 20.90 11.66 4.68
C LEU A 120 20.26 11.05 3.43
N SER A 121 20.75 9.86 3.04
CA SER A 121 20.10 8.96 2.11
C SER A 121 19.43 7.85 2.91
N ILE A 122 18.12 7.66 2.72
CA ILE A 122 17.33 6.67 3.46
C ILE A 122 16.81 5.63 2.47
N THR A 123 17.13 4.36 2.72
CA THR A 123 16.63 3.23 1.96
C THR A 123 15.77 2.35 2.86
N MET A 124 14.56 2.06 2.43
CA MET A 124 13.61 1.20 3.16
C MET A 124 13.41 -0.10 2.39
N GLU A 125 13.64 -1.22 3.05
CA GLU A 125 13.52 -2.54 2.45
C GLU A 125 12.58 -3.43 3.26
N THR A 126 11.66 -4.08 2.57
CA THR A 126 10.80 -5.12 3.13
C THR A 126 10.94 -6.40 2.33
N ARG A 127 10.92 -7.55 2.99
CA ARG A 127 10.94 -8.86 2.34
C ARG A 127 9.57 -9.52 2.47
N PRO A 128 9.10 -10.22 1.43
CA PRO A 128 7.87 -11.01 1.53
C PRO A 128 7.94 -11.98 2.72
N GLY A 129 6.92 -11.93 3.59
CA GLY A 129 6.85 -12.77 4.79
C GLY A 129 7.67 -12.30 5.99
N ALA A 130 8.46 -11.24 5.86
CA ALA A 130 9.15 -10.65 7.02
C ALA A 130 8.17 -9.90 7.92
N SER A 131 8.40 -9.99 9.23
CA SER A 131 7.65 -9.25 10.25
C SER A 131 8.24 -7.87 10.57
N SER A 132 9.40 -7.56 9.97
CA SER A 132 10.11 -6.30 10.17
C SER A 132 10.51 -5.68 8.83
N MET A 133 10.74 -4.37 8.86
CA MET A 133 11.31 -3.59 7.76
C MET A 133 12.73 -3.17 8.13
N CYS A 134 13.64 -3.23 7.18
CA CYS A 134 14.99 -2.72 7.32
C CYS A 134 15.04 -1.28 6.79
N VAL A 135 15.61 -0.37 7.57
CA VAL A 135 15.86 1.02 7.18
C VAL A 135 17.35 1.29 7.25
N ILE A 136 17.95 1.60 6.11
CA ILE A 136 19.37 1.94 5.99
C ILE A 136 19.47 3.45 5.83
N VAL A 137 20.18 4.09 6.74
CA VAL A 137 20.45 5.53 6.74
C VAL A 137 21.91 5.73 6.47
N GLN A 138 22.23 6.47 5.43
CA GLN A 138 23.60 6.80 5.03
C GLN A 138 23.79 8.30 4.98
N SER A 139 24.84 8.79 5.64
CA SER A 139 25.31 10.15 5.47
C SER A 139 25.97 10.33 4.11
N VAL A 140 25.57 11.38 3.39
CA VAL A 140 26.18 11.72 2.10
C VAL A 140 27.59 12.29 2.28
N ALA A 141 27.84 12.99 3.40
CA ALA A 141 29.10 13.67 3.66
C ALA A 141 30.16 12.74 4.27
N SER A 142 29.80 11.99 5.32
CA SER A 142 30.75 11.18 6.09
C SER A 142 30.80 9.72 5.62
N SER A 143 29.91 9.31 4.72
CA SER A 143 29.71 7.90 4.32
C SER A 143 29.39 6.96 5.48
N ALA A 144 29.06 7.48 6.66
CA ALA A 144 28.61 6.69 7.80
C ALA A 144 27.26 6.01 7.46
N ILE A 145 27.14 4.75 7.84
CA ILE A 145 25.95 3.95 7.57
C ILE A 145 25.42 3.39 8.88
N VAL A 146 24.12 3.53 9.09
CA VAL A 146 23.40 2.92 10.21
C VAL A 146 22.19 2.17 9.67
N GLN A 147 21.94 1.00 10.24
CA GLN A 147 20.77 0.19 9.92
C GLN A 147 19.82 0.14 11.12
N PHE A 148 18.55 0.42 10.86
CA PHE A 148 17.47 0.25 11.82
C PHE A 148 16.59 -0.91 11.43
N GLU A 149 16.11 -1.62 12.43
CA GLU A 149 15.02 -2.59 12.28
C GLU A 149 13.74 -1.94 12.80
N VAL A 150 12.72 -1.91 11.95
CA VAL A 150 11.39 -1.41 12.27
C VAL A 150 10.45 -2.59 12.43
N THR A 151 9.92 -2.76 13.63
CA THR A 151 8.89 -3.75 13.94
C THR A 151 7.56 -3.07 14.21
N MET A 152 6.47 -3.81 14.07
CA MET A 152 5.13 -3.30 14.20
C MET A 152 4.28 -4.23 15.07
N ASP A 153 3.80 -3.70 16.18
CA ASP A 153 2.80 -4.34 17.02
C ASP A 153 1.40 -3.81 16.67
N ARG A 154 0.46 -4.72 16.48
CA ARG A 154 -0.91 -4.43 16.08
C ARG A 154 -1.86 -4.74 17.22
N TYR A 155 -2.77 -3.83 17.49
CA TYR A 155 -3.75 -3.96 18.56
C TYR A 155 -5.16 -3.84 17.98
N LEU A 156 -6.03 -4.76 18.39
CA LEU A 156 -7.47 -4.73 18.13
C LEU A 156 -8.19 -4.67 19.49
N ASN A 157 -8.99 -3.63 19.71
CA ASN A 157 -9.66 -3.40 20.99
C ASN A 157 -8.68 -3.54 22.17
N GLN A 158 -7.50 -2.93 22.04
CA GLN A 158 -6.38 -2.93 23.01
C GLN A 158 -5.70 -4.31 23.22
N ALA A 159 -6.13 -5.36 22.54
CA ALA A 159 -5.47 -6.66 22.59
C ALA A 159 -4.40 -6.78 21.50
N LEU A 160 -3.17 -7.19 21.87
CA LEU A 160 -2.08 -7.44 20.94
C LEU A 160 -2.44 -8.60 20.01
N VAL A 161 -2.39 -8.36 18.70
CA VAL A 161 -2.64 -9.37 17.67
C VAL A 161 -1.35 -9.70 16.95
N ARG A 162 -0.94 -10.96 17.03
CA ARG A 162 0.24 -11.47 16.33
C ARG A 162 -0.16 -12.15 15.01
N GLY A 163 0.67 -11.98 13.99
CA GLY A 163 0.44 -12.55 12.67
C GLY A 163 -0.43 -11.67 11.75
N PRO A 164 -0.74 -12.13 10.55
CA PRO A 164 -1.55 -11.37 9.60
C PRO A 164 -2.97 -11.20 10.14
N VAL A 165 -3.43 -9.96 10.22
CA VAL A 165 -4.84 -9.65 10.51
C VAL A 165 -5.62 -9.79 9.20
N ASN A 166 -6.42 -10.83 9.11
CA ASN A 166 -7.30 -11.01 7.97
C ASN A 166 -8.62 -10.25 8.22
N PHE A 167 -8.65 -8.99 7.80
CA PHE A 167 -9.88 -8.17 7.89
C PHE A 167 -11.04 -8.74 7.07
N SER A 168 -10.78 -9.61 6.08
CA SER A 168 -11.83 -10.30 5.34
C SER A 168 -12.45 -11.45 6.14
N VAL A 169 -11.81 -11.93 7.20
CA VAL A 169 -12.42 -12.89 8.13
C VAL A 169 -13.40 -12.20 9.07
N LEU A 170 -13.18 -10.92 9.39
CA LEU A 170 -14.21 -10.08 10.03
C LEU A 170 -15.36 -9.80 9.05
N ASN A 171 -15.14 -9.89 7.74
CA ASN A 171 -16.12 -9.83 6.64
C ASN A 171 -16.42 -11.21 6.03
N GLY A 172 -15.80 -12.29 6.56
CA GLY A 172 -16.08 -13.67 6.14
C GLY A 172 -17.49 -14.11 6.54
N PRO A 173 -17.90 -15.33 6.17
CA PRO A 173 -19.20 -15.84 6.56
C PRO A 173 -19.30 -15.77 8.09
N LEU A 174 -20.10 -14.83 8.54
CA LEU A 174 -20.39 -14.63 9.96
C LEU A 174 -20.93 -15.95 10.52
N THR A 175 -20.47 -16.35 11.68
CA THR A 175 -21.11 -17.43 12.43
C THR A 175 -22.59 -17.08 12.69
N HIS A 176 -23.43 -18.09 12.91
CA HIS A 176 -24.87 -17.85 13.14
C HIS A 176 -25.11 -16.84 14.27
N ALA A 177 -24.29 -16.88 15.33
CA ALA A 177 -24.33 -15.92 16.44
C ALA A 177 -23.95 -14.49 16.01
N GLN A 178 -22.91 -14.34 15.19
CA GLN A 178 -22.49 -13.04 14.64
C GLN A 178 -23.51 -12.45 13.66
N LEU A 179 -24.19 -13.31 12.87
CA LEU A 179 -25.30 -12.89 12.00
C LEU A 179 -26.51 -12.39 12.81
N GLU A 180 -26.79 -13.01 13.91
CA GLU A 180 -27.83 -12.55 14.85
C GLU A 180 -27.46 -11.23 15.50
N ASP A 181 -26.20 -11.04 15.88
CA ASP A 181 -25.70 -9.80 16.45
C ASP A 181 -25.70 -8.64 15.44
N VAL A 182 -25.41 -8.92 14.16
CA VAL A 182 -25.57 -7.95 13.05
C VAL A 182 -27.04 -7.61 12.85
N ARG A 183 -27.93 -8.62 12.81
CA ARG A 183 -29.38 -8.40 12.67
C ARG A 183 -29.99 -7.59 13.83
N CYS A 184 -29.47 -7.79 15.02
CA CYS A 184 -29.92 -7.08 16.22
C CYS A 184 -29.22 -5.73 16.43
N GLY A 185 -28.35 -5.30 15.51
CA GLY A 185 -27.58 -4.06 15.64
C GLY A 185 -26.58 -4.05 16.79
N ARG A 186 -26.23 -5.23 17.32
CA ARG A 186 -25.28 -5.39 18.43
C ARG A 186 -23.84 -5.51 17.98
N LEU A 187 -23.59 -6.04 16.76
CA LEU A 187 -22.31 -5.90 16.08
C LEU A 187 -22.36 -4.60 15.29
N GLU A 188 -21.90 -3.57 15.92
CA GLU A 188 -21.60 -2.33 15.26
C GLU A 188 -20.55 -2.58 14.16
N ASN A 189 -20.71 -1.89 13.05
CA ASN A 189 -19.88 -1.92 11.86
C ASN A 189 -18.39 -2.08 12.22
N ILE A 190 -17.62 -2.81 11.40
CA ILE A 190 -16.14 -2.91 11.45
C ILE A 190 -15.44 -1.54 11.59
N ALA A 191 -16.12 -0.47 11.20
CA ALA A 191 -15.71 0.91 11.46
C ALA A 191 -15.49 1.23 12.95
N ASN A 192 -16.10 0.46 13.87
CA ASN A 192 -16.02 0.69 15.33
C ASN A 192 -15.02 -0.24 16.04
N VAL A 193 -14.28 -1.08 15.31
CA VAL A 193 -13.16 -1.81 15.91
C VAL A 193 -12.05 -0.80 16.16
N ASP A 194 -11.73 -0.56 17.42
CA ASP A 194 -10.54 0.22 17.76
C ASP A 194 -9.29 -0.58 17.42
N TRP A 195 -8.63 -0.18 16.36
CA TRP A 195 -7.36 -0.76 15.98
C TRP A 195 -6.29 0.32 15.86
N HIS A 196 -5.12 0.02 16.39
CA HIS A 196 -3.96 0.89 16.29
C HIS A 196 -2.68 0.06 16.14
N VAL A 197 -1.63 0.75 15.76
CA VAL A 197 -0.32 0.17 15.53
C VAL A 197 0.69 0.95 16.33
N GLN A 198 1.61 0.23 16.97
CA GLN A 198 2.81 0.81 17.58
C GLN A 198 4.03 0.36 16.78
N TYR A 199 4.90 1.31 16.46
CA TYR A 199 6.15 1.04 15.78
C TYR A 199 7.30 1.06 16.78
N CYS A 200 8.24 0.12 16.63
CA CYS A 200 9.48 0.11 17.38
C CYS A 200 10.63 0.15 16.39
N ILE A 201 11.45 1.21 16.49
CA ILE A 201 12.62 1.43 15.63
C ILE A 201 13.85 1.22 16.47
N THR A 202 14.62 0.18 16.17
CA THR A 202 15.82 -0.19 16.92
C THR A 202 17.06 -0.19 16.04
N PRO A 203 18.17 0.45 16.48
CA PRO A 203 19.42 0.35 15.73
C PRO A 203 19.97 -1.07 15.80
N ARG A 204 20.40 -1.62 14.67
CA ARG A 204 21.14 -2.89 14.63
C ARG A 204 22.60 -2.63 14.94
N LYS A 205 23.07 -3.17 16.07
CA LYS A 205 24.43 -2.96 16.58
C LYS A 205 25.51 -3.82 15.92
N ASP A 206 25.17 -4.84 15.13
CA ASP A 206 26.08 -5.95 14.78
C ASP A 206 26.51 -6.01 13.31
N LEU A 207 26.36 -4.92 12.54
CA LEU A 207 26.71 -4.95 11.13
C LEU A 207 28.03 -4.19 10.90
N SER A 208 29.10 -4.92 10.60
CA SER A 208 30.27 -4.36 9.94
C SER A 208 29.90 -3.82 8.56
N GLU A 209 30.51 -2.69 8.13
CA GLU A 209 30.21 -1.99 6.86
C GLU A 209 30.08 -2.90 5.61
N GLY A 210 30.72 -4.07 5.60
CA GLY A 210 30.63 -5.03 4.50
C GLY A 210 29.32 -5.81 4.43
N LYS A 211 28.62 -6.04 5.53
CA LYS A 211 27.35 -6.80 5.56
C LYS A 211 26.10 -5.99 5.23
N VAL A 212 26.20 -4.67 5.32
CA VAL A 212 25.06 -3.77 4.97
C VAL A 212 24.80 -3.75 3.47
N ARG A 213 25.79 -4.03 2.64
CA ARG A 213 25.69 -4.02 1.17
C ARG A 213 25.23 -5.36 0.55
N GLU A 214 25.27 -6.46 1.30
CA GLU A 214 24.93 -7.81 0.79
C GLU A 214 23.51 -8.28 1.16
N ASN A 215 22.72 -7.48 1.89
CA ASN A 215 21.33 -7.77 2.25
C ASN A 215 20.36 -6.86 1.54
#